data_f272116427997cc241cde9c7ad19fa7a
#
_entry.id   f272116427997cc241cde9c7ad19fa7a
#
_cell.length_a   1.000
_cell.length_b   1.000
_cell.length_c   1.000
_cell.angle_alpha   90.00
_cell.angle_beta   90.00
_cell.angle_gamma   90.00
#
_symmetry.space_group_name_H-M   'P 1'
#
loop_
_entity.id
_entity.type
_entity.pdbx_description
1 polymer ?
#
loop_
_entity_poly.entity_id
_entity_poly.type
_entity_poly.pdbx_seq_one_letter_code
_entity_poly.pdbx_strand_id
1 'polypeptide(L)'
;MKPTKLILSICLTFTLFSCESPAEDTPVHGSSGTYILNSGNWGDNDANIGFYNPTEKSFAADAFYAANGQKLGDVGQDILVYDDLVYVAINTSQTIFVTDSDLKIKKQLDAEADGARLSPRVFAAHGNKVYVTYYEGYLGEISKDYSLRLCAVGPNPDGVAIAGDNLYVANSGGMSYPTYNNTVSVVSTDSFTEASTIEVNVNPAMVAASSDGKYVYISSFGNYADQPAKLQVITTSNAGVTDLEYQSVSAIAKGKNDVLYILCGGYDENWNPLPGTIYKHDMKTNSPLGAFVTDGTTLPNSYSISVAADGYIYVGCSDYKTTGDVYVFSKEGKLHDKFDSQGLNPIKAF
;
A
#
# COMPACT_ATOMS: atom_id res chain seq x y z
N MET A 1 84.60 -22.19 -39.22
CA MET A 1 83.84 -21.08 -38.67
C MET A 1 82.37 -21.35 -38.97
N LYS A 2 81.56 -21.73 -37.93
CA LYS A 2 80.12 -21.95 -38.08
C LYS A 2 79.37 -20.72 -37.55
N PRO A 3 78.32 -20.21 -38.21
CA PRO A 3 77.51 -19.12 -37.65
C PRO A 3 76.50 -19.62 -36.71
N THR A 4 76.46 -19.07 -35.53
CA THR A 4 75.48 -19.25 -34.48
C THR A 4 74.17 -18.62 -34.85
N LYS A 5 73.05 -19.40 -34.93
CA LYS A 5 71.71 -18.87 -35.14
C LYS A 5 71.11 -18.41 -33.79
N LEU A 6 70.83 -17.14 -33.73
CA LEU A 6 70.12 -16.51 -32.61
C LEU A 6 68.61 -16.78 -32.80
N ILE A 7 68.00 -17.56 -31.92
CA ILE A 7 66.54 -17.79 -31.90
C ILE A 7 65.94 -16.67 -31.00
N LEU A 8 65.21 -15.78 -31.63
CA LEU A 8 64.43 -14.76 -30.93
C LEU A 8 63.06 -15.37 -30.55
N SER A 9 62.91 -15.63 -29.26
CA SER A 9 61.64 -16.10 -28.72
C SER A 9 60.71 -14.90 -28.50
N ILE A 10 59.67 -14.76 -29.32
CA ILE A 10 58.62 -13.77 -29.13
C ILE A 10 57.60 -14.36 -28.16
N CYS A 11 57.64 -13.91 -26.91
CA CYS A 11 56.54 -14.15 -25.95
C CYS A 11 55.35 -13.25 -26.33
N LEU A 12 54.31 -13.92 -26.91
CA LEU A 12 53.04 -13.30 -27.17
C LEU A 12 52.23 -13.29 -25.86
N THR A 13 52.21 -12.22 -25.10
CA THR A 13 51.35 -11.99 -23.96
C THR A 13 49.93 -11.74 -24.47
N PHE A 14 49.06 -12.73 -24.37
CA PHE A 14 47.61 -12.53 -24.48
C PHE A 14 47.14 -11.78 -23.26
N THR A 15 46.88 -10.48 -23.38
CA THR A 15 46.05 -9.74 -22.44
C THR A 15 44.61 -10.13 -22.69
N LEU A 16 44.04 -10.94 -21.81
CA LEU A 16 42.61 -11.14 -21.73
C LEU A 16 41.97 -9.82 -21.27
N PHE A 17 41.43 -9.05 -22.18
CA PHE A 17 40.46 -8.04 -21.83
C PHE A 17 39.24 -8.73 -21.31
N SER A 18 39.12 -8.84 -19.99
CA SER A 18 37.85 -9.07 -19.32
C SER A 18 37.01 -7.84 -19.63
N CYS A 19 36.01 -8.02 -20.49
CA CYS A 19 34.93 -7.08 -20.63
C CYS A 19 34.09 -7.25 -19.39
N GLU A 20 34.44 -6.57 -18.28
CA GLU A 20 33.49 -6.31 -17.22
C GLU A 20 32.42 -5.41 -17.85
N SER A 21 31.22 -5.94 -18.05
CA SER A 21 30.03 -5.10 -18.25
C SER A 21 30.01 -4.12 -17.09
N PRO A 22 29.85 -2.81 -17.33
CA PRO A 22 29.64 -1.89 -16.22
C PRO A 22 28.44 -2.44 -15.44
N ALA A 23 28.63 -2.71 -14.14
CA ALA A 23 27.54 -2.90 -13.23
C ALA A 23 26.65 -1.67 -13.46
N GLU A 24 25.41 -1.90 -13.93
CA GLU A 24 24.42 -0.85 -13.91
C GLU A 24 24.37 -0.34 -12.47
N ASP A 25 24.77 0.91 -12.26
CA ASP A 25 24.63 1.57 -10.98
C ASP A 25 23.17 1.45 -10.59
N THR A 26 22.87 0.56 -9.66
CA THR A 26 21.56 0.53 -8.99
C THR A 26 21.38 1.94 -8.42
N PRO A 27 20.30 2.64 -8.78
CA PRO A 27 20.11 4.01 -8.30
C PRO A 27 20.18 3.97 -6.77
N VAL A 28 21.16 4.64 -6.20
CA VAL A 28 21.20 4.92 -4.77
C VAL A 28 20.00 5.84 -4.51
N HIS A 29 18.94 5.32 -3.92
CA HIS A 29 17.69 6.05 -3.68
C HIS A 29 17.87 7.07 -2.56
N GLY A 30 18.74 8.02 -2.78
CA GLY A 30 18.88 9.22 -1.98
C GLY A 30 17.73 10.17 -2.28
N SER A 31 16.71 10.17 -1.45
CA SER A 31 15.89 11.33 -1.08
C SER A 31 14.94 12.01 -2.08
N SER A 32 14.70 11.58 -3.31
CA SER A 32 13.83 12.35 -4.22
C SER A 32 12.88 11.53 -5.09
N GLY A 33 12.39 10.39 -4.61
CA GLY A 33 11.45 9.57 -5.38
C GLY A 33 10.45 8.82 -4.51
N THR A 34 9.59 8.08 -5.17
CA THR A 34 8.44 7.39 -4.57
C THR A 34 8.44 5.94 -5.03
N TYR A 35 8.32 5.02 -4.10
CA TYR A 35 8.14 3.61 -4.42
C TYR A 35 6.68 3.33 -4.81
N ILE A 36 6.49 2.49 -5.82
CA ILE A 36 5.18 2.03 -6.28
C ILE A 36 5.09 0.54 -6.04
N LEU A 37 4.20 0.13 -5.15
CA LEU A 37 3.86 -1.28 -4.93
C LEU A 37 2.81 -1.71 -5.95
N ASN A 38 3.16 -2.69 -6.77
CA ASN A 38 2.23 -3.42 -7.62
C ASN A 38 1.82 -4.71 -6.90
N SER A 39 0.52 -4.91 -6.73
CA SER A 39 0.00 -6.07 -6.01
C SER A 39 0.28 -7.39 -6.72
N GLY A 40 0.32 -7.38 -8.04
CA GLY A 40 0.32 -8.60 -8.84
C GLY A 40 -1.06 -9.28 -8.85
N ASN A 41 -1.14 -10.48 -9.43
CA ASN A 41 -2.31 -11.32 -9.40
C ASN A 41 -2.14 -12.51 -8.45
N TRP A 42 -3.23 -12.95 -7.87
CA TRP A 42 -3.25 -14.10 -6.98
C TRP A 42 -2.78 -15.39 -7.69
N GLY A 43 -1.76 -16.04 -7.14
CA GLY A 43 -1.18 -17.27 -7.65
C GLY A 43 -0.04 -17.09 -8.67
N ASP A 44 0.22 -15.86 -9.16
CA ASP A 44 1.22 -15.60 -10.20
C ASP A 44 2.61 -15.28 -9.64
N ASN A 45 2.71 -14.97 -8.34
CA ASN A 45 3.96 -14.62 -7.65
C ASN A 45 4.71 -13.49 -8.40
N ASP A 46 3.98 -12.43 -8.75
CA ASP A 46 4.42 -11.33 -9.61
C ASP A 46 4.29 -9.94 -8.97
N ALA A 47 4.01 -9.88 -7.65
CA ALA A 47 4.10 -8.63 -6.90
C ALA A 47 5.50 -8.03 -7.04
N ASN A 48 5.57 -6.72 -7.22
CA ASN A 48 6.85 -6.02 -7.33
C ASN A 48 6.79 -4.60 -6.77
N ILE A 49 7.96 -3.99 -6.55
CA ILE A 49 8.10 -2.59 -6.16
C ILE A 49 9.01 -1.92 -7.18
N GLY A 50 8.47 -0.89 -7.85
CA GLY A 50 9.24 0.00 -8.70
C GLY A 50 9.53 1.33 -8.01
N PHE A 51 10.41 2.14 -8.61
CA PHE A 51 10.80 3.46 -8.10
C PHE A 51 10.54 4.53 -9.15
N TYR A 52 9.78 5.54 -8.77
CA TYR A 52 9.46 6.71 -9.59
C TYR A 52 10.20 7.97 -9.09
N ASN A 53 10.89 8.66 -10.00
CA ASN A 53 11.49 9.96 -9.74
C ASN A 53 10.60 11.06 -10.35
N PRO A 54 9.88 11.86 -9.55
CA PRO A 54 8.98 12.88 -10.07
C PRO A 54 9.68 14.07 -10.72
N THR A 55 10.95 14.31 -10.41
CA THR A 55 11.73 15.40 -11.02
C THR A 55 12.19 15.03 -12.42
N GLU A 56 12.68 13.82 -12.59
CA GLU A 56 13.19 13.31 -13.88
C GLU A 56 12.08 12.68 -14.72
N LYS A 57 10.91 12.43 -14.12
CA LYS A 57 9.79 11.67 -14.72
C LYS A 57 10.24 10.31 -15.26
N SER A 58 11.06 9.63 -14.47
CA SER A 58 11.61 8.32 -14.80
C SER A 58 11.10 7.27 -13.83
N PHE A 59 10.88 6.05 -14.34
CA PHE A 59 10.43 4.91 -13.54
C PHE A 59 11.39 3.73 -13.75
N ALA A 60 11.86 3.15 -12.66
CA ALA A 60 12.65 1.92 -12.64
C ALA A 60 11.80 0.80 -12.03
N ALA A 61 11.55 -0.27 -12.78
CA ALA A 61 10.84 -1.43 -12.30
C ALA A 61 11.70 -2.29 -11.36
N ASP A 62 11.03 -3.18 -10.60
CA ASP A 62 11.66 -4.24 -9.81
C ASP A 62 12.79 -3.79 -8.87
N ALA A 63 12.64 -2.61 -8.23
CA ALA A 63 13.62 -2.10 -7.28
C ALA A 63 13.90 -3.09 -6.12
N PHE A 64 12.86 -3.82 -5.65
CA PHE A 64 13.05 -4.84 -4.62
C PHE A 64 13.90 -6.02 -5.13
N TYR A 65 13.64 -6.50 -6.35
CA TYR A 65 14.45 -7.57 -6.95
C TYR A 65 15.89 -7.14 -7.17
N ALA A 66 16.10 -5.92 -7.67
CA ALA A 66 17.44 -5.35 -7.86
C ALA A 66 18.22 -5.30 -6.52
N ALA A 67 17.55 -4.94 -5.42
CA ALA A 67 18.19 -4.86 -4.11
C ALA A 67 18.51 -6.23 -3.49
N ASN A 68 17.72 -7.28 -3.77
CA ASN A 68 17.76 -8.53 -3.01
C ASN A 68 18.02 -9.80 -3.85
N GLY A 69 17.93 -9.73 -5.19
CA GLY A 69 18.08 -10.90 -6.07
C GLY A 69 16.97 -11.94 -5.94
N GLN A 70 15.85 -11.58 -5.33
CA GLN A 70 14.67 -12.46 -5.17
C GLN A 70 13.39 -11.71 -5.45
N LYS A 71 12.34 -12.43 -5.87
CA LYS A 71 11.00 -11.88 -6.07
C LYS A 71 10.39 -11.41 -4.75
N LEU A 72 9.51 -10.41 -4.83
CA LEU A 72 8.79 -9.90 -3.66
C LEU A 72 7.80 -10.93 -3.10
N GLY A 73 7.07 -11.63 -3.98
CA GLY A 73 6.12 -12.66 -3.58
C GLY A 73 4.78 -12.58 -4.29
N ASP A 74 3.77 -13.21 -3.71
CA ASP A 74 2.42 -13.29 -4.25
C ASP A 74 1.47 -12.39 -3.46
N VAL A 75 0.84 -11.47 -4.17
CA VAL A 75 -0.06 -10.40 -3.69
C VAL A 75 0.60 -9.45 -2.68
N GLY A 76 1.27 -8.42 -3.20
CA GLY A 76 1.68 -7.25 -2.42
C GLY A 76 0.45 -6.49 -1.94
N GLN A 77 0.31 -6.29 -0.63
CA GLN A 77 -0.93 -5.76 -0.04
C GLN A 77 -0.79 -4.36 0.51
N ASP A 78 0.26 -4.09 1.24
CA ASP A 78 0.52 -2.78 1.81
C ASP A 78 2.01 -2.52 2.02
N ILE A 79 2.36 -1.27 2.15
CA ILE A 79 3.71 -0.82 2.43
C ILE A 79 3.67 0.40 3.35
N LEU A 80 4.54 0.40 4.37
CA LEU A 80 4.64 1.45 5.37
C LEU A 80 6.10 1.84 5.57
N VAL A 81 6.40 3.13 5.50
CA VAL A 81 7.68 3.69 5.96
C VAL A 81 7.53 4.17 7.39
N TYR A 82 8.33 3.63 8.30
CA TYR A 82 8.31 4.02 9.69
C TYR A 82 9.67 3.80 10.38
N ASP A 83 10.17 4.82 11.06
CA ASP A 83 11.45 4.79 11.83
C ASP A 83 12.64 4.31 10.96
N ASP A 84 12.79 4.89 9.74
CA ASP A 84 13.81 4.59 8.72
C ASP A 84 13.77 3.14 8.18
N LEU A 85 12.69 2.42 8.43
CA LEU A 85 12.43 1.08 7.90
C LEU A 85 11.20 1.07 6.99
N VAL A 86 11.22 0.15 6.04
CA VAL A 86 10.10 -0.11 5.12
C VAL A 86 9.52 -1.48 5.43
N TYR A 87 8.26 -1.52 5.79
CA TYR A 87 7.50 -2.74 6.04
C TYR A 87 6.64 -3.05 4.82
N VAL A 88 6.75 -4.26 4.28
CA VAL A 88 6.00 -4.69 3.09
C VAL A 88 5.19 -5.93 3.42
N ALA A 89 3.88 -5.85 3.33
CA ALA A 89 2.97 -6.96 3.54
C ALA A 89 2.74 -7.73 2.24
N ILE A 90 3.07 -9.02 2.24
CA ILE A 90 2.83 -9.94 1.12
C ILE A 90 1.78 -10.95 1.56
N ASN A 91 0.55 -10.70 1.12
CA ASN A 91 -0.63 -11.37 1.66
C ASN A 91 -0.63 -12.88 1.40
N THR A 92 -0.61 -13.31 0.14
CA THR A 92 -0.70 -14.72 -0.23
C THR A 92 0.58 -15.49 0.11
N SER A 93 1.74 -14.85 0.06
CA SER A 93 2.99 -15.43 0.57
C SER A 93 3.05 -15.51 2.10
N GLN A 94 2.11 -14.86 2.80
CA GLN A 94 1.97 -14.87 4.27
C GLN A 94 3.25 -14.42 4.98
N THR A 95 3.85 -13.32 4.49
CA THR A 95 5.11 -12.80 5.03
C THR A 95 5.13 -11.28 5.05
N ILE A 96 5.94 -10.72 5.92
CA ILE A 96 6.27 -9.29 5.95
C ILE A 96 7.78 -9.18 5.76
N PHE A 97 8.21 -8.41 4.77
CA PHE A 97 9.58 -7.95 4.69
C PHE A 97 9.75 -6.64 5.44
N VAL A 98 10.80 -6.57 6.25
CA VAL A 98 11.29 -5.33 6.84
C VAL A 98 12.62 -5.01 6.16
N THR A 99 12.70 -3.86 5.51
CA THR A 99 13.87 -3.43 4.74
C THR A 99 14.39 -2.08 5.23
N ASP A 100 15.57 -1.68 4.77
CA ASP A 100 15.97 -0.27 4.83
C ASP A 100 15.33 0.55 3.69
N SER A 101 15.71 1.84 3.62
CA SER A 101 15.22 2.76 2.59
C SER A 101 15.59 2.34 1.15
N ASP A 102 16.62 1.53 0.98
CA ASP A 102 17.04 1.00 -0.33
C ASP A 102 16.41 -0.37 -0.64
N LEU A 103 15.36 -0.74 0.07
CA LEU A 103 14.65 -2.02 0.00
C LEU A 103 15.50 -3.25 0.34
N LYS A 104 16.69 -3.09 0.94
CA LYS A 104 17.52 -4.20 1.37
C LYS A 104 16.91 -4.88 2.58
N ILE A 105 16.62 -6.18 2.49
CA ILE A 105 15.99 -6.95 3.57
C ILE A 105 16.85 -6.94 4.84
N LYS A 106 16.27 -6.51 5.94
CA LYS A 106 16.80 -6.60 7.32
C LYS A 106 16.19 -7.76 8.07
N LYS A 107 14.90 -8.02 7.85
CA LYS A 107 14.14 -9.08 8.53
C LYS A 107 13.00 -9.57 7.65
N GLN A 108 12.70 -10.84 7.75
CA GLN A 108 11.46 -11.45 7.30
C GLN A 108 10.68 -11.89 8.54
N LEU A 109 9.37 -11.60 8.57
CA LEU A 109 8.47 -11.93 9.67
C LEU A 109 7.33 -12.76 9.13
N ASP A 110 7.17 -13.95 9.67
CA ASP A 110 6.07 -14.85 9.38
C ASP A 110 5.27 -15.03 10.68
N ALA A 111 3.99 -14.70 10.65
CA ALA A 111 3.11 -14.82 11.79
C ALA A 111 2.32 -16.12 11.73
N GLU A 112 2.08 -16.72 12.90
CA GLU A 112 1.30 -17.96 13.03
C GLU A 112 0.33 -17.83 14.22
N ALA A 113 -0.88 -18.36 14.05
CA ALA A 113 -1.83 -18.59 15.12
C ALA A 113 -2.61 -19.86 14.84
N ASP A 114 -2.99 -20.59 15.89
CA ASP A 114 -3.77 -21.83 15.80
C ASP A 114 -3.18 -22.90 14.85
N GLY A 115 -1.86 -22.89 14.67
CA GLY A 115 -1.13 -23.81 13.79
C GLY A 115 -1.19 -23.48 12.30
N ALA A 116 -1.65 -22.28 11.94
CA ALA A 116 -1.68 -21.77 10.56
C ALA A 116 -0.89 -20.46 10.43
N ARG A 117 -0.28 -20.24 9.27
CA ARG A 117 0.34 -18.97 8.92
C ARG A 117 -0.73 -17.91 8.66
N LEU A 118 -0.40 -16.67 8.97
CA LEU A 118 -1.32 -15.54 8.85
C LEU A 118 -0.99 -14.68 7.63
N SER A 119 -2.02 -14.18 6.97
CA SER A 119 -1.96 -13.35 5.76
C SER A 119 -2.00 -11.87 6.13
N PRO A 120 -0.86 -11.14 6.09
CA PRO A 120 -0.80 -9.73 6.47
C PRO A 120 -1.55 -8.85 5.47
N ARG A 121 -2.21 -7.80 5.98
CA ARG A 121 -3.02 -6.88 5.17
C ARG A 121 -2.48 -5.45 5.23
N VAL A 122 -2.91 -4.66 6.19
CA VAL A 122 -2.68 -3.21 6.24
C VAL A 122 -1.92 -2.84 7.50
N PHE A 123 -0.99 -1.90 7.36
CA PHE A 123 -0.16 -1.40 8.45
C PHE A 123 -0.70 -0.09 9.03
N ALA A 124 -0.44 0.10 10.33
CA ALA A 124 -0.45 1.39 10.99
C ALA A 124 0.77 1.47 11.94
N ALA A 125 1.20 2.67 12.33
CA ALA A 125 2.31 2.82 13.26
C ALA A 125 2.04 3.92 14.28
N HIS A 126 2.46 3.68 15.53
CA HIS A 126 2.38 4.65 16.61
C HIS A 126 3.43 4.37 17.69
N GLY A 127 4.03 5.44 18.21
CA GLY A 127 5.10 5.30 19.21
C GLY A 127 6.29 4.52 18.65
N ASN A 128 6.64 3.41 19.28
CA ASN A 128 7.73 2.54 18.85
C ASN A 128 7.23 1.21 18.29
N LYS A 129 6.01 1.18 17.74
CA LYS A 129 5.32 -0.03 17.32
C LYS A 129 4.74 0.11 15.93
N VAL A 130 4.76 -0.98 15.19
CA VAL A 130 4.03 -1.14 13.93
C VAL A 130 2.92 -2.15 14.17
N TYR A 131 1.73 -1.83 13.70
CA TYR A 131 0.56 -2.70 13.77
C TYR A 131 0.22 -3.21 12.38
N VAL A 132 -0.28 -4.44 12.28
CA VAL A 132 -0.64 -5.08 11.03
C VAL A 132 -1.87 -5.94 11.22
N THR A 133 -2.85 -5.82 10.32
CA THR A 133 -4.00 -6.71 10.30
C THR A 133 -3.65 -8.02 9.59
N TYR A 134 -4.19 -9.13 10.08
CA TYR A 134 -4.07 -10.46 9.47
C TYR A 134 -5.47 -11.01 9.16
N TYR A 135 -5.63 -11.45 7.92
CA TYR A 135 -6.96 -11.78 7.37
C TYR A 135 -7.69 -12.91 8.11
N GLU A 136 -6.98 -13.68 8.91
CA GLU A 136 -7.50 -14.78 9.76
C GLU A 136 -8.14 -14.29 11.07
N GLY A 137 -8.34 -12.98 11.26
CA GLY A 137 -9.05 -12.42 12.42
C GLY A 137 -8.13 -11.91 13.53
N TYR A 138 -6.93 -11.47 13.17
CA TYR A 138 -5.96 -10.96 14.13
C TYR A 138 -5.45 -9.56 13.78
N LEU A 139 -5.13 -8.79 14.81
CA LEU A 139 -4.27 -7.62 14.75
C LEU A 139 -2.93 -7.98 15.40
N GLY A 140 -1.83 -7.74 14.69
CA GLY A 140 -0.47 -7.93 15.19
C GLY A 140 0.15 -6.61 15.66
N GLU A 141 0.96 -6.64 16.70
CA GLU A 141 1.82 -5.56 17.16
C GLU A 141 3.28 -6.02 17.01
N ILE A 142 4.06 -5.31 16.20
CA ILE A 142 5.48 -5.56 15.96
C ILE A 142 6.28 -4.50 16.74
N SER A 143 7.13 -4.95 17.66
CA SER A 143 8.03 -4.11 18.44
C SER A 143 9.35 -3.84 17.70
N LYS A 144 10.19 -2.94 18.21
CA LYS A 144 11.51 -2.59 17.60
C LYS A 144 12.48 -3.77 17.49
N ASP A 145 12.36 -4.77 18.35
CA ASP A 145 13.16 -6.01 18.31
C ASP A 145 12.53 -7.08 17.40
N TYR A 146 11.49 -6.70 16.66
CA TYR A 146 10.70 -7.57 15.79
C TYR A 146 9.91 -8.66 16.52
N SER A 147 9.73 -8.56 17.83
CA SER A 147 8.79 -9.42 18.54
C SER A 147 7.35 -9.09 18.12
N LEU A 148 6.53 -10.12 17.98
CA LEU A 148 5.14 -10.03 17.54
C LEU A 148 4.20 -10.46 18.66
N ARG A 149 3.19 -9.64 18.95
CA ARG A 149 2.02 -10.01 19.74
C ARG A 149 0.78 -10.02 18.85
N LEU A 150 -0.18 -10.87 19.16
CA LEU A 150 -1.45 -10.96 18.44
C LEU A 150 -2.62 -10.63 19.37
N CYS A 151 -3.60 -9.90 18.84
CA CYS A 151 -4.88 -9.62 19.46
C CYS A 151 -5.97 -10.12 18.51
N ALA A 152 -6.86 -11.00 18.98
CA ALA A 152 -8.01 -11.43 18.19
C ALA A 152 -8.98 -10.25 18.00
N VAL A 153 -9.49 -10.09 16.80
CA VAL A 153 -10.46 -9.07 16.38
C VAL A 153 -11.58 -9.75 15.56
N GLY A 154 -12.42 -8.97 14.88
CA GLY A 154 -13.47 -9.54 14.04
C GLY A 154 -12.95 -10.26 12.79
N PRO A 155 -13.84 -10.89 12.01
CA PRO A 155 -13.47 -11.74 10.88
C PRO A 155 -12.92 -10.93 9.70
N ASN A 156 -11.87 -11.45 9.08
CA ASN A 156 -11.20 -10.90 7.90
C ASN A 156 -10.89 -9.39 8.05
N PRO A 157 -10.12 -9.00 9.08
CA PRO A 157 -9.75 -7.60 9.28
C PRO A 157 -8.91 -7.11 8.09
N ASP A 158 -9.20 -5.87 7.67
CA ASP A 158 -8.55 -5.25 6.52
C ASP A 158 -7.84 -3.95 6.97
N GLY A 159 -8.44 -2.79 6.75
CA GLY A 159 -7.84 -1.52 7.13
C GLY A 159 -7.71 -1.32 8.64
N VAL A 160 -6.68 -0.57 9.04
CA VAL A 160 -6.45 -0.13 10.41
C VAL A 160 -5.96 1.31 10.45
N ALA A 161 -6.44 2.09 11.41
CA ALA A 161 -5.92 3.42 11.71
C ALA A 161 -5.93 3.69 13.21
N ILE A 162 -5.17 4.70 13.64
CA ILE A 162 -5.00 5.07 15.04
C ILE A 162 -5.64 6.43 15.29
N ALA A 163 -6.51 6.48 16.30
CA ALA A 163 -7.12 7.71 16.81
C ALA A 163 -6.96 7.77 18.33
N GLY A 164 -6.20 8.74 18.83
CA GLY A 164 -5.81 8.79 20.25
C GLY A 164 -5.06 7.51 20.66
N ASP A 165 -5.50 6.90 21.74
CA ASP A 165 -4.89 5.69 22.31
C ASP A 165 -5.56 4.38 21.80
N ASN A 166 -6.27 4.45 20.67
CA ASN A 166 -6.99 3.31 20.14
C ASN A 166 -6.69 3.06 18.65
N LEU A 167 -6.61 1.77 18.30
CA LEU A 167 -6.63 1.28 16.92
C LEU A 167 -8.07 0.95 16.54
N TYR A 168 -8.45 1.37 15.34
CA TYR A 168 -9.74 1.06 14.73
C TYR A 168 -9.50 0.12 13.57
N VAL A 169 -10.03 -1.09 13.66
CA VAL A 169 -9.78 -2.20 12.72
C VAL A 169 -11.08 -2.54 12.01
N ALA A 170 -11.10 -2.39 10.70
CA ALA A 170 -12.26 -2.74 9.87
C ALA A 170 -12.32 -4.26 9.68
N ASN A 171 -13.39 -4.89 10.16
CA ASN A 171 -13.62 -6.34 10.02
C ASN A 171 -14.53 -6.57 8.80
N SER A 172 -13.94 -6.86 7.65
CA SER A 172 -14.69 -6.94 6.40
C SER A 172 -15.58 -8.17 6.28
N GLY A 173 -15.18 -9.29 6.87
CA GLY A 173 -15.80 -10.57 6.59
C GLY A 173 -15.66 -10.99 5.12
N GLY A 174 -14.61 -10.53 4.43
CA GLY A 174 -14.45 -10.65 2.98
C GLY A 174 -14.50 -12.07 2.43
N MET A 175 -14.26 -13.10 3.26
CA MET A 175 -14.42 -14.52 2.88
C MET A 175 -15.83 -15.07 3.06
N SER A 176 -16.76 -14.27 3.58
CA SER A 176 -18.11 -14.74 3.96
C SER A 176 -19.20 -14.32 2.97
N TYR A 177 -18.84 -14.14 1.67
CA TYR A 177 -19.84 -13.82 0.64
C TYR A 177 -21.04 -14.79 0.68
N PRO A 178 -22.28 -14.30 0.57
CA PRO A 178 -22.69 -12.89 0.46
C PRO A 178 -22.92 -12.17 1.81
N THR A 179 -22.68 -12.83 2.94
CA THR A 179 -22.96 -12.33 4.29
C THR A 179 -21.67 -11.78 4.92
N TYR A 180 -21.25 -10.61 4.44
CA TYR A 180 -20.07 -9.92 4.97
C TYR A 180 -20.27 -9.43 6.41
N ASN A 181 -19.17 -9.14 7.11
CA ASN A 181 -19.20 -8.50 8.41
C ASN A 181 -19.44 -6.98 8.28
N ASN A 182 -19.83 -6.33 9.37
CA ASN A 182 -20.18 -4.92 9.42
C ASN A 182 -19.66 -4.23 10.70
N THR A 183 -18.51 -4.66 11.22
CA THR A 183 -17.98 -4.11 12.47
C THR A 183 -16.60 -3.49 12.31
N VAL A 184 -16.29 -2.55 13.21
CA VAL A 184 -14.97 -2.03 13.47
C VAL A 184 -14.57 -2.38 14.89
N SER A 185 -13.48 -3.12 15.09
CA SER A 185 -12.92 -3.40 16.41
C SER A 185 -12.15 -2.18 16.91
N VAL A 186 -12.33 -1.83 18.17
CA VAL A 186 -11.55 -0.79 18.87
C VAL A 186 -10.59 -1.48 19.81
N VAL A 187 -9.29 -1.37 19.55
CA VAL A 187 -8.22 -2.03 20.32
C VAL A 187 -7.37 -0.97 21.01
N SER A 188 -7.20 -1.09 22.32
CA SER A 188 -6.34 -0.18 23.07
C SER A 188 -4.86 -0.37 22.70
N THR A 189 -4.13 0.71 22.42
CA THR A 189 -2.69 0.67 22.15
C THR A 189 -1.86 0.28 23.39
N ASP A 190 -2.35 0.56 24.58
CA ASP A 190 -1.65 0.27 25.85
C ASP A 190 -1.75 -1.21 26.23
N SER A 191 -2.98 -1.71 26.40
CA SER A 191 -3.22 -3.10 26.80
C SER A 191 -3.08 -4.08 25.64
N PHE A 192 -3.25 -3.60 24.42
CA PHE A 192 -3.34 -4.38 23.19
C PHE A 192 -4.42 -5.46 23.29
N THR A 193 -5.61 -5.04 23.69
CA THR A 193 -6.82 -5.87 23.79
C THR A 193 -7.99 -5.15 23.13
N GLU A 194 -8.92 -5.90 22.54
CA GLU A 194 -10.16 -5.35 22.03
C GLU A 194 -11.01 -4.83 23.18
N ALA A 195 -11.34 -3.53 23.13
CA ALA A 195 -12.15 -2.87 24.13
C ALA A 195 -13.65 -2.88 23.79
N SER A 196 -13.97 -2.76 22.50
CA SER A 196 -15.34 -2.72 21.98
C SER A 196 -15.39 -2.94 20.47
N THR A 197 -16.60 -3.10 19.95
CA THR A 197 -16.89 -3.08 18.51
C THR A 197 -17.91 -1.99 18.17
N ILE A 198 -17.85 -1.43 16.97
CA ILE A 198 -18.76 -0.42 16.45
C ILE A 198 -19.38 -0.97 15.16
N GLU A 199 -20.71 -0.92 15.06
CA GLU A 199 -21.40 -1.30 13.82
C GLU A 199 -21.28 -0.20 12.76
N VAL A 200 -20.98 -0.61 11.53
CA VAL A 200 -20.84 0.24 10.34
C VAL A 200 -21.54 -0.41 9.16
N ASN A 201 -21.42 0.15 7.96
CA ASN A 201 -21.91 -0.52 6.75
C ASN A 201 -21.15 -1.83 6.47
N VAL A 202 -21.77 -2.76 5.77
CA VAL A 202 -21.21 -4.09 5.49
C VAL A 202 -19.93 -4.00 4.64
N ASN A 203 -19.03 -4.96 4.88
CA ASN A 203 -17.74 -5.08 4.19
C ASN A 203 -16.86 -3.83 4.37
N PRO A 204 -16.61 -3.38 5.62
CA PRO A 204 -15.70 -2.28 5.87
C PRO A 204 -14.26 -2.72 5.53
N ALA A 205 -13.56 -1.89 4.76
CA ALA A 205 -12.24 -2.25 4.23
C ALA A 205 -11.16 -1.22 4.53
N MET A 206 -11.40 0.07 4.33
CA MET A 206 -10.39 1.09 4.50
C MET A 206 -10.69 1.98 5.69
N VAL A 207 -9.65 2.36 6.42
CA VAL A 207 -9.75 3.19 7.63
C VAL A 207 -8.76 4.33 7.56
N ALA A 208 -9.21 5.54 7.89
CA ALA A 208 -8.35 6.70 8.06
C ALA A 208 -8.80 7.49 9.29
N ALA A 209 -7.88 8.06 10.06
CA ALA A 209 -8.20 8.81 11.27
C ALA A 209 -7.68 10.25 11.19
N SER A 210 -8.44 11.22 11.72
CA SER A 210 -7.98 12.59 11.90
C SER A 210 -6.82 12.65 12.90
N SER A 211 -5.87 13.57 12.69
CA SER A 211 -4.68 13.67 13.55
C SER A 211 -5.00 14.08 14.99
N ASP A 212 -6.14 14.72 15.23
CA ASP A 212 -6.62 15.07 16.56
C ASP A 212 -7.41 13.95 17.25
N GLY A 213 -7.55 12.81 16.58
CA GLY A 213 -8.21 11.60 17.07
C GLY A 213 -9.73 11.70 17.23
N LYS A 214 -10.38 12.75 16.72
CA LYS A 214 -11.83 12.95 16.89
C LYS A 214 -12.69 12.14 15.93
N TYR A 215 -12.17 11.87 14.73
CA TYR A 215 -12.91 11.24 13.64
C TYR A 215 -12.14 10.08 13.04
N VAL A 216 -12.85 8.99 12.79
CA VAL A 216 -12.35 7.83 12.04
C VAL A 216 -13.26 7.59 10.85
N TYR A 217 -12.71 7.58 9.66
CA TYR A 217 -13.40 7.41 8.38
C TYR A 217 -13.28 5.97 7.94
N ILE A 218 -14.43 5.36 7.59
CA ILE A 218 -14.54 3.96 7.19
C ILE A 218 -15.13 3.91 5.78
N SER A 219 -14.39 3.35 4.83
CA SER A 219 -14.93 3.00 3.52
C SER A 219 -15.35 1.54 3.52
N SER A 220 -16.59 1.27 3.18
CA SER A 220 -17.20 -0.06 3.11
C SER A 220 -17.65 -0.34 1.69
N PHE A 221 -17.34 -1.54 1.17
CA PHE A 221 -17.68 -1.91 -0.22
C PHE A 221 -19.14 -2.34 -0.41
N GLY A 222 -19.91 -2.50 0.69
CA GLY A 222 -21.24 -3.04 0.61
C GLY A 222 -21.22 -4.55 0.32
N ASN A 223 -22.37 -5.09 -0.12
CA ASN A 223 -22.51 -6.53 -0.38
C ASN A 223 -22.57 -6.88 -1.88
N TYR A 224 -22.27 -5.91 -2.75
CA TYR A 224 -22.35 -6.01 -4.21
C TYR A 224 -23.75 -6.38 -4.73
N ALA A 225 -24.79 -6.10 -3.94
CA ALA A 225 -26.19 -6.36 -4.28
C ALA A 225 -27.09 -5.19 -3.84
N ASP A 226 -27.78 -5.30 -2.72
CA ASP A 226 -28.75 -4.33 -2.25
C ASP A 226 -28.19 -3.32 -1.21
N GLN A 227 -27.02 -3.58 -0.68
CA GLN A 227 -26.31 -2.67 0.23
C GLN A 227 -25.10 -2.04 -0.48
N PRO A 228 -25.20 -0.77 -0.89
CA PRO A 228 -24.16 -0.12 -1.66
C PRO A 228 -22.92 0.18 -0.83
N ALA A 229 -21.81 0.46 -1.53
CA ALA A 229 -20.60 1.02 -0.92
C ALA A 229 -20.91 2.37 -0.25
N LYS A 230 -20.30 2.61 0.93
CA LYS A 230 -20.46 3.84 1.71
C LYS A 230 -19.14 4.33 2.28
N LEU A 231 -19.04 5.64 2.44
CA LEU A 231 -18.08 6.27 3.32
C LEU A 231 -18.79 6.75 4.57
N GLN A 232 -18.34 6.31 5.73
CA GLN A 232 -18.91 6.68 7.03
C GLN A 232 -17.83 7.33 7.91
N VAL A 233 -18.26 8.13 8.88
CA VAL A 233 -17.41 8.69 9.90
C VAL A 233 -17.86 8.25 11.28
N ILE A 234 -16.93 7.78 12.09
CA ILE A 234 -17.12 7.50 13.51
C ILE A 234 -16.64 8.71 14.29
N THR A 235 -17.49 9.27 15.15
CA THR A 235 -17.11 10.26 16.16
C THR A 235 -16.58 9.53 17.39
N THR A 236 -15.28 9.63 17.66
CA THR A 236 -14.61 8.78 18.67
C THR A 236 -15.12 8.98 20.11
N SER A 237 -15.57 10.19 20.46
CA SER A 237 -16.03 10.52 21.81
C SER A 237 -17.32 9.80 22.25
N ASN A 238 -18.14 9.32 21.30
CA ASN A 238 -19.43 8.68 21.58
C ASN A 238 -19.71 7.46 20.71
N ALA A 239 -18.74 7.04 19.87
CA ALA A 239 -18.89 5.97 18.89
C ALA A 239 -20.06 6.16 17.90
N GLY A 240 -20.53 7.40 17.72
CA GLY A 240 -21.61 7.71 16.77
C GLY A 240 -21.12 7.58 15.32
N VAL A 241 -21.90 6.89 14.48
CA VAL A 241 -21.62 6.65 13.07
C VAL A 241 -22.54 7.50 12.20
N THR A 242 -21.97 8.20 11.23
CA THR A 242 -22.72 9.04 10.28
C THR A 242 -22.27 8.74 8.85
N ASP A 243 -23.23 8.57 7.94
CA ASP A 243 -22.96 8.44 6.51
C ASP A 243 -22.50 9.77 5.91
N LEU A 244 -21.50 9.71 5.03
CA LEU A 244 -21.06 10.84 4.21
C LEU A 244 -21.64 10.71 2.78
N GLU A 245 -21.98 11.83 2.17
CA GLU A 245 -22.67 11.87 0.88
C GLU A 245 -21.71 11.73 -0.33
N TYR A 246 -20.90 10.68 -0.33
CA TYR A 246 -20.06 10.30 -1.47
C TYR A 246 -20.58 8.98 -2.05
N GLN A 247 -20.74 8.95 -3.38
CA GLN A 247 -21.26 7.77 -4.07
C GLN A 247 -20.12 6.94 -4.68
N SER A 248 -20.29 5.62 -4.71
CA SER A 248 -19.34 4.68 -5.35
C SER A 248 -17.90 4.86 -4.86
N VAL A 249 -17.71 5.02 -3.55
CA VAL A 249 -16.37 5.16 -2.96
C VAL A 249 -15.60 3.85 -3.13
N SER A 250 -14.48 3.91 -3.85
CA SER A 250 -13.62 2.75 -4.14
C SER A 250 -12.32 2.76 -3.34
N ALA A 251 -11.80 3.94 -2.99
CA ALA A 251 -10.60 4.06 -2.16
C ALA A 251 -10.55 5.39 -1.41
N ILE A 252 -9.83 5.41 -0.30
CA ILE A 252 -9.54 6.63 0.47
C ILE A 252 -8.06 6.70 0.82
N ALA A 253 -7.50 7.92 0.86
CA ALA A 253 -6.13 8.16 1.32
C ALA A 253 -6.05 9.43 2.16
N LYS A 254 -5.43 9.33 3.33
CA LYS A 254 -5.15 10.49 4.18
C LYS A 254 -3.91 11.22 3.66
N GLY A 255 -4.08 12.49 3.37
CA GLY A 255 -2.99 13.39 3.03
C GLY A 255 -2.48 14.20 4.20
N LYS A 256 -1.53 15.08 3.91
CA LYS A 256 -1.02 16.08 4.87
C LYS A 256 -2.15 17.03 5.30
N ASN A 257 -2.02 17.60 6.50
CA ASN A 257 -2.98 18.56 7.08
C ASN A 257 -4.42 18.03 7.24
N ASP A 258 -4.58 16.71 7.43
CA ASP A 258 -5.89 16.06 7.59
C ASP A 258 -6.85 16.28 6.42
N VAL A 259 -6.34 16.22 5.22
CA VAL A 259 -7.16 16.13 3.99
C VAL A 259 -7.35 14.67 3.65
N LEU A 260 -8.60 14.20 3.61
CA LEU A 260 -8.95 12.90 3.07
C LEU A 260 -9.22 13.04 1.57
N TYR A 261 -8.49 12.30 0.76
CA TYR A 261 -8.75 12.11 -0.66
C TYR A 261 -9.65 10.90 -0.83
N ILE A 262 -10.76 11.08 -1.53
CA ILE A 262 -11.82 10.09 -1.70
C ILE A 262 -11.93 9.79 -3.18
N LEU A 263 -11.51 8.61 -3.59
CA LEU A 263 -11.66 8.11 -4.95
C LEU A 263 -13.04 7.47 -5.08
N CYS A 264 -13.83 7.98 -5.99
CA CYS A 264 -15.14 7.47 -6.37
C CYS A 264 -15.05 6.92 -7.79
N GLY A 265 -15.53 5.71 -8.01
CA GLY A 265 -15.44 5.00 -9.28
C GLY A 265 -15.94 3.56 -9.13
N GLY A 266 -15.25 2.62 -9.78
CA GLY A 266 -15.61 1.21 -9.73
C GLY A 266 -16.40 0.80 -10.97
N TYR A 267 -17.51 0.08 -10.80
CA TYR A 267 -18.26 -0.49 -11.92
C TYR A 267 -19.75 -0.13 -11.82
N ASP A 268 -20.40 -0.02 -12.97
CA ASP A 268 -21.86 0.10 -13.03
C ASP A 268 -22.55 -1.27 -12.79
N GLU A 269 -23.88 -1.31 -12.86
CA GLU A 269 -24.69 -2.53 -12.69
C GLU A 269 -24.42 -3.63 -13.74
N ASN A 270 -23.79 -3.26 -14.87
CA ASN A 270 -23.42 -4.16 -15.94
C ASN A 270 -21.91 -4.51 -15.94
N TRP A 271 -21.21 -4.19 -14.85
CA TRP A 271 -19.77 -4.37 -14.68
C TRP A 271 -18.92 -3.57 -15.69
N ASN A 272 -19.45 -2.46 -16.24
CA ASN A 272 -18.64 -1.53 -16.97
C ASN A 272 -17.90 -0.59 -16.02
N PRO A 273 -16.61 -0.31 -16.24
CA PRO A 273 -15.85 0.58 -15.39
C PRO A 273 -16.39 2.02 -15.46
N LEU A 274 -16.58 2.62 -14.32
CA LEU A 274 -16.92 4.04 -14.19
C LEU A 274 -15.62 4.86 -14.15
N PRO A 275 -15.58 6.04 -14.79
CA PRO A 275 -14.45 6.96 -14.65
C PRO A 275 -14.25 7.36 -13.19
N GLY A 276 -13.00 7.35 -12.74
CA GLY A 276 -12.65 7.79 -11.39
C GLY A 276 -12.84 9.31 -11.21
N THR A 277 -13.41 9.68 -10.08
CA THR A 277 -13.50 11.07 -9.61
C THR A 277 -12.91 11.16 -8.22
N ILE A 278 -12.15 12.21 -7.94
CA ILE A 278 -11.51 12.38 -6.63
C ILE A 278 -12.10 13.60 -5.94
N TYR A 279 -12.55 13.44 -4.71
CA TYR A 279 -12.98 14.51 -3.83
C TYR A 279 -11.99 14.71 -2.68
N LYS A 280 -12.01 15.90 -2.10
CA LYS A 280 -11.32 16.24 -0.86
C LYS A 280 -12.31 16.45 0.26
N HIS A 281 -11.93 16.05 1.47
CA HIS A 281 -12.69 16.23 2.70
C HIS A 281 -11.75 16.66 3.83
N ASP A 282 -12.15 17.67 4.59
CA ASP A 282 -11.40 18.10 5.77
C ASP A 282 -11.73 17.19 6.94
N MET A 283 -10.74 16.44 7.41
CA MET A 283 -10.93 15.44 8.47
C MET A 283 -11.05 16.07 9.87
N LYS A 284 -10.61 17.29 10.09
CA LYS A 284 -10.72 17.99 11.39
C LYS A 284 -12.08 18.59 11.62
N THR A 285 -12.63 19.18 10.57
CA THR A 285 -13.94 19.84 10.61
C THR A 285 -15.06 18.93 10.12
N ASN A 286 -14.72 17.74 9.62
CA ASN A 286 -15.63 16.79 8.99
C ASN A 286 -16.52 17.46 7.93
N SER A 287 -15.88 18.15 6.98
CA SER A 287 -16.60 18.90 5.94
C SER A 287 -16.01 18.74 4.55
N PRO A 288 -16.85 18.73 3.49
CA PRO A 288 -16.39 18.57 2.12
C PRO A 288 -15.58 19.79 1.64
N LEU A 289 -14.49 19.54 0.91
CA LEU A 289 -13.65 20.54 0.26
C LEU A 289 -13.86 20.60 -1.27
N GLY A 290 -14.76 19.77 -1.83
CA GLY A 290 -15.06 19.70 -3.24
C GLY A 290 -14.15 18.79 -4.06
N ALA A 291 -14.27 18.87 -5.39
CA ALA A 291 -13.50 18.05 -6.32
C ALA A 291 -11.99 18.37 -6.25
N PHE A 292 -11.17 17.32 -6.48
CA PHE A 292 -9.71 17.47 -6.46
C PHE A 292 -9.12 17.76 -7.82
N VAL A 293 -9.48 16.97 -8.86
CA VAL A 293 -8.94 17.16 -10.22
C VAL A 293 -9.46 18.44 -10.84
N THR A 294 -8.56 19.32 -11.30
CA THR A 294 -8.89 20.69 -11.75
C THR A 294 -8.58 20.97 -13.22
N ASP A 295 -7.94 20.02 -13.91
CA ASP A 295 -7.49 20.17 -15.30
C ASP A 295 -8.26 19.30 -16.31
N GLY A 296 -9.30 18.60 -15.86
CA GLY A 296 -10.12 17.74 -16.70
C GLY A 296 -9.52 16.36 -16.99
N THR A 297 -8.43 15.97 -16.31
CA THR A 297 -7.87 14.62 -16.44
C THR A 297 -8.91 13.57 -16.09
N THR A 298 -9.04 12.55 -16.92
CA THR A 298 -9.93 11.39 -16.70
C THR A 298 -9.11 10.20 -16.19
N LEU A 299 -9.70 9.42 -15.28
CA LEU A 299 -9.07 8.26 -14.64
C LEU A 299 -9.80 6.98 -15.04
N PRO A 300 -9.37 6.29 -16.11
CA PRO A 300 -9.98 5.02 -16.50
C PRO A 300 -9.59 3.92 -15.52
N ASN A 301 -10.54 3.03 -15.17
CA ASN A 301 -10.27 1.86 -14.32
C ASN A 301 -9.52 2.22 -13.03
N SER A 302 -9.88 3.33 -12.38
CA SER A 302 -9.21 3.77 -11.16
C SER A 302 -9.34 2.72 -10.06
N TYR A 303 -8.19 2.33 -9.49
CA TYR A 303 -8.07 1.19 -8.59
C TYR A 303 -7.64 1.60 -7.18
N SER A 304 -6.63 2.45 -7.07
CA SER A 304 -6.06 2.88 -5.81
C SER A 304 -5.76 4.37 -5.76
N ILE A 305 -5.64 4.92 -4.57
CA ILE A 305 -5.18 6.29 -4.34
C ILE A 305 -4.21 6.32 -3.16
N SER A 306 -3.12 7.07 -3.29
CA SER A 306 -2.12 7.24 -2.24
C SER A 306 -1.63 8.68 -2.19
N VAL A 307 -1.18 9.11 -1.02
CA VAL A 307 -0.47 10.37 -0.84
C VAL A 307 0.93 10.05 -0.33
N ALA A 308 1.93 10.27 -1.17
CA ALA A 308 3.30 9.94 -0.82
C ALA A 308 4.00 11.07 -0.03
N ALA A 309 5.18 10.76 0.49
CA ALA A 309 5.98 11.69 1.29
C ALA A 309 6.38 12.96 0.54
N ASP A 310 6.53 12.88 -0.78
CA ASP A 310 6.81 14.01 -1.69
C ASP A 310 5.64 15.01 -1.80
N GLY A 311 4.45 14.60 -1.35
CA GLY A 311 3.23 15.40 -1.35
C GLY A 311 2.42 15.34 -2.64
N TYR A 312 2.83 14.52 -3.61
CA TYR A 312 2.00 14.19 -4.76
C TYR A 312 0.92 13.17 -4.40
N ILE A 313 -0.14 13.17 -5.18
CA ILE A 313 -1.23 12.21 -5.09
C ILE A 313 -1.12 11.25 -6.26
N TYR A 314 -0.99 9.97 -5.96
CA TYR A 314 -0.82 8.88 -6.91
C TYR A 314 -2.12 8.11 -7.03
N VAL A 315 -2.56 7.88 -8.26
CA VAL A 315 -3.76 7.09 -8.57
C VAL A 315 -3.35 5.94 -9.46
N GLY A 316 -3.44 4.73 -8.94
CA GLY A 316 -3.25 3.50 -9.70
C GLY A 316 -4.51 3.18 -10.49
N CYS A 317 -4.32 2.78 -11.74
CA CYS A 317 -5.38 2.31 -12.64
C CYS A 317 -5.07 0.88 -13.07
N SER A 318 -6.07 -0.02 -13.05
CA SER A 318 -5.89 -1.43 -13.38
C SER A 318 -7.08 -2.00 -14.12
N ASP A 319 -6.80 -2.86 -15.08
CA ASP A 319 -7.78 -3.73 -15.74
C ASP A 319 -7.64 -5.20 -15.31
N TYR A 320 -6.76 -5.49 -14.34
CA TYR A 320 -6.40 -6.81 -13.83
C TYR A 320 -5.76 -7.76 -14.85
N LYS A 321 -5.38 -7.28 -16.03
CA LYS A 321 -4.87 -8.11 -17.17
C LYS A 321 -3.55 -7.60 -17.70
N THR A 322 -3.40 -6.29 -17.78
CA THR A 322 -2.19 -5.63 -18.30
C THR A 322 -1.53 -4.82 -17.19
N THR A 323 -0.28 -4.43 -17.42
CA THR A 323 0.43 -3.53 -16.49
C THR A 323 -0.38 -2.26 -16.26
N GLY A 324 -0.41 -1.81 -15.00
CA GLY A 324 -1.26 -0.70 -14.59
C GLY A 324 -0.59 0.67 -14.81
N ASP A 325 -1.40 1.64 -15.18
CA ASP A 325 -0.97 3.04 -15.23
C ASP A 325 -0.99 3.70 -13.84
N VAL A 326 -0.06 4.60 -13.59
CA VAL A 326 -0.05 5.48 -12.42
C VAL A 326 -0.16 6.93 -12.86
N TYR A 327 -1.17 7.62 -12.38
CA TYR A 327 -1.36 9.06 -12.56
C TYR A 327 -0.83 9.80 -11.35
N VAL A 328 0.02 10.79 -11.56
CA VAL A 328 0.65 11.61 -10.52
C VAL A 328 0.07 13.00 -10.57
N PHE A 329 -0.57 13.43 -9.49
CA PHE A 329 -1.17 14.77 -9.39
C PHE A 329 -0.41 15.64 -8.40
N SER A 330 -0.26 16.93 -8.74
CA SER A 330 0.17 17.93 -7.76
C SER A 330 -0.91 18.13 -6.68
N LYS A 331 -0.55 18.71 -5.56
CA LYS A 331 -1.48 19.04 -4.46
C LYS A 331 -2.64 19.99 -4.88
N GLU A 332 -2.48 20.70 -6.00
CA GLU A 332 -3.49 21.56 -6.61
C GLU A 332 -4.47 20.80 -7.51
N GLY A 333 -4.31 19.49 -7.69
CA GLY A 333 -5.18 18.66 -8.51
C GLY A 333 -4.90 18.75 -10.01
N LYS A 334 -3.68 19.07 -10.40
CA LYS A 334 -3.25 19.08 -11.79
C LYS A 334 -2.37 17.86 -12.06
N LEU A 335 -2.58 17.22 -13.18
CA LEU A 335 -1.75 16.12 -13.64
C LEU A 335 -0.30 16.60 -13.79
N HIS A 336 0.60 15.97 -13.07
CA HIS A 336 2.04 16.18 -13.16
C HIS A 336 2.68 15.22 -14.15
N ASP A 337 2.29 13.94 -14.08
CA ASP A 337 2.81 12.89 -14.94
C ASP A 337 1.86 11.68 -15.00
N LYS A 338 2.13 10.80 -15.97
CA LYS A 338 1.49 9.50 -16.11
C LYS A 338 2.52 8.50 -16.64
N PHE A 339 2.63 7.34 -16.01
CA PHE A 339 3.53 6.28 -16.45
C PHE A 339 2.94 4.88 -16.26
N ASP A 340 3.45 3.91 -16.99
CA ASP A 340 3.18 2.48 -16.78
C ASP A 340 4.01 1.97 -15.59
N SER A 341 3.38 1.38 -14.58
CA SER A 341 4.05 0.84 -13.39
C SER A 341 4.86 -0.43 -13.66
N GLN A 342 4.79 -0.97 -14.88
CA GLN A 342 5.42 -2.22 -15.31
C GLN A 342 5.12 -3.42 -14.40
N GLY A 343 3.99 -3.35 -13.71
CA GLY A 343 3.44 -4.40 -12.86
C GLY A 343 1.91 -4.36 -12.87
N LEU A 344 1.30 -5.41 -12.36
CA LEU A 344 -0.16 -5.53 -12.29
C LEU A 344 -0.68 -4.91 -11.01
N ASN A 345 -1.80 -4.19 -11.12
CA ASN A 345 -2.54 -3.67 -9.98
C ASN A 345 -1.70 -2.74 -9.08
N PRO A 346 -1.27 -1.55 -9.54
CA PRO A 346 -0.56 -0.58 -8.71
C PRO A 346 -1.45 -0.15 -7.53
N ILE A 347 -1.10 -0.61 -6.32
CA ILE A 347 -1.97 -0.48 -5.15
C ILE A 347 -1.56 0.65 -4.22
N LYS A 348 -0.26 0.96 -4.14
CA LYS A 348 0.21 1.99 -3.20
C LYS A 348 1.49 2.67 -3.67
N ALA A 349 1.52 4.01 -3.47
CA ALA A 349 2.71 4.85 -3.56
C ALA A 349 3.12 5.35 -2.16
N PHE A 350 4.45 5.43 -1.85
CA PHE A 350 4.92 5.79 -0.52
C PHE A 350 6.33 6.44 -0.54
#